data_94f4587a4c9cbc64fde1cbfec3d69fe6
#
_entry.id   94f4587a4c9cbc64fde1cbfec3d69fe6
#
_cell.length_a   1.000
_cell.length_b   1.000
_cell.length_c   1.000
_cell.angle_alpha   90.00
_cell.angle_beta   90.00
_cell.angle_gamma   90.00
#
_symmetry.space_group_name_H-M   'P 1'
#
loop_
_entity.id
_entity.type
_entity.pdbx_description
1 polymer ?
#
loop_
_entity_poly.entity_id
_entity_poly.type
_entity_poly.pdbx_seq_one_letter_code
_entity_poly.pdbx_strand_id
1 'polypeptide(L)'
;LVIVMYVYSVMGTMLFRDGGEFGEMYFGSLGLSLYSLFQIMTLESWSNGVARMIIEEQGWWAAIFFITYIISTSFTFLNMFIAVFTNTMAAIDIEDEDHEGFSRILTELKAEIGELKELLSHPPGIENAEE
;
A
#
# COMPACT_ATOMS: atom_id res chain seq x y z
N LEU A 1 8.08 4.72 6.90
CA LEU A 1 9.25 4.55 6.05
C LEU A 1 10.26 5.69 6.25
N VAL A 2 9.87 6.96 6.03
CA VAL A 2 10.77 8.14 6.15
C VAL A 2 11.45 8.24 7.52
N ILE A 3 10.73 7.98 8.60
CA ILE A 3 11.29 7.97 9.96
C ILE A 3 12.37 6.89 10.09
N VAL A 4 12.13 5.69 9.61
CA VAL A 4 13.12 4.60 9.64
C VAL A 4 14.36 4.99 8.86
N MET A 5 14.19 5.51 7.64
CA MET A 5 15.31 5.99 6.83
C MET A 5 16.11 7.10 7.54
N TYR A 6 15.42 8.06 8.15
CA TYR A 6 16.08 9.15 8.86
C TYR A 6 16.91 8.64 10.06
N VAL A 7 16.32 7.78 10.90
CA VAL A 7 17.02 7.20 12.05
C VAL A 7 18.25 6.42 11.60
N TYR A 8 18.11 5.54 10.61
CA TYR A 8 19.26 4.79 10.08
C TYR A 8 20.28 5.67 9.37
N SER A 9 19.88 6.79 8.76
CA SER A 9 20.82 7.76 8.18
C SER A 9 21.67 8.44 9.25
N VAL A 10 21.05 8.85 10.35
CA VAL A 10 21.79 9.41 11.49
C VAL A 10 22.74 8.37 12.06
N MET A 11 22.27 7.14 12.30
CA MET A 11 23.10 6.05 12.80
C MET A 11 24.25 5.73 11.83
N GLY A 12 23.97 5.61 10.53
CA GLY A 12 24.97 5.33 9.50
C GLY A 12 26.04 6.42 9.42
N THR A 13 25.65 7.69 9.48
CA THR A 13 26.59 8.81 9.53
C THR A 13 27.49 8.71 10.79
N MET A 14 26.91 8.40 11.94
CA MET A 14 27.66 8.31 13.18
C MET A 14 28.62 7.11 13.24
N LEU A 15 28.21 5.98 12.62
CA LEU A 15 28.96 4.73 12.70
C LEU A 15 30.06 4.63 11.63
N PHE A 16 29.81 5.15 10.43
CA PHE A 16 30.64 4.87 9.26
C PHE A 16 31.44 6.06 8.74
N ARG A 17 31.03 7.29 9.04
CA ARG A 17 31.69 8.51 8.53
C ARG A 17 33.19 8.52 8.64
N ASP A 18 33.70 8.19 9.81
CA ASP A 18 35.16 8.27 10.13
C ASP A 18 35.84 6.90 9.98
N GLY A 19 35.19 5.92 9.38
CA GLY A 19 35.62 4.53 9.34
C GLY A 19 36.45 4.14 8.12
N GLY A 20 36.74 5.08 7.20
CA GLY A 20 37.55 4.86 6.01
C GLY A 20 37.04 5.61 4.80
N GLU A 21 37.61 5.34 3.62
CA GLU A 21 37.31 6.05 2.38
C GLU A 21 35.87 5.82 1.93
N PHE A 22 35.39 4.59 1.99
CA PHE A 22 34.03 4.25 1.61
C PHE A 22 33.02 4.73 2.66
N GLY A 23 33.39 4.72 3.94
CA GLY A 23 32.61 5.31 5.01
C GLY A 23 32.34 6.78 4.78
N GLU A 24 33.35 7.55 4.42
CA GLU A 24 33.21 8.97 4.10
C GLU A 24 32.43 9.18 2.80
N MET A 25 32.66 8.37 1.76
CA MET A 25 31.97 8.47 0.47
C MET A 25 30.46 8.27 0.57
N TYR A 26 30.01 7.26 1.33
CA TYR A 26 28.60 6.87 1.39
C TYR A 26 27.86 7.42 2.62
N PHE A 27 28.58 7.69 3.71
CA PHE A 27 28.03 8.09 5.01
C PHE A 27 28.67 9.35 5.61
N GLY A 28 29.49 10.07 4.86
CA GLY A 28 30.19 11.27 5.30
C GLY A 28 29.29 12.44 5.72
N SER A 29 28.05 12.45 5.29
CA SER A 29 27.04 13.42 5.69
C SER A 29 25.66 12.77 5.77
N LEU A 30 24.73 13.42 6.49
CA LEU A 30 23.34 12.95 6.58
C LEU A 30 22.67 12.82 5.20
N GLY A 31 22.96 13.74 4.28
CA GLY A 31 22.43 13.69 2.92
C GLY A 31 22.97 12.49 2.12
N LEU A 32 24.27 12.22 2.22
CA LEU A 32 24.89 11.04 1.61
C LEU A 32 24.34 9.75 2.21
N SER A 33 24.21 9.69 3.52
CA SER A 33 23.62 8.53 4.21
C SER A 33 22.17 8.26 3.78
N LEU A 34 21.35 9.31 3.66
CA LEU A 34 19.98 9.19 3.16
C LEU A 34 19.94 8.64 1.73
N TYR A 35 20.79 9.17 0.86
CA TYR A 35 20.86 8.71 -0.53
C TYR A 35 21.34 7.26 -0.63
N SER A 36 22.40 6.90 0.10
CA SER A 36 22.93 5.54 0.13
C SER A 36 21.91 4.54 0.69
N LEU A 37 21.20 4.91 1.75
CA LEU A 37 20.15 4.08 2.32
C LEU A 37 18.91 3.99 1.40
N PHE A 38 18.56 5.05 0.68
CA PHE A 38 17.53 4.98 -0.33
C PHE A 38 17.89 3.97 -1.43
N GLN A 39 19.12 4.01 -1.93
CA GLN A 39 19.62 3.04 -2.91
C GLN A 39 19.57 1.61 -2.36
N ILE A 40 19.98 1.39 -1.11
CA ILE A 40 19.91 0.08 -0.45
C ILE A 40 18.45 -0.40 -0.30
N MET A 41 17.53 0.50 0.02
CA MET A 41 16.10 0.18 0.15
C MET A 41 15.49 -0.30 -1.18
N THR A 42 15.91 0.26 -2.29
CA THR A 42 15.49 -0.18 -3.64
C THR A 42 16.13 -1.49 -4.06
N LEU A 43 17.00 -2.06 -3.24
CA LEU A 43 17.79 -3.27 -3.50
C LEU A 43 18.70 -3.15 -4.73
N GLU A 44 18.93 -1.94 -5.22
CA GLU A 44 19.82 -1.69 -6.33
C GLU A 44 21.28 -1.73 -5.86
N SER A 45 22.02 -2.74 -6.31
CA SER A 45 23.48 -2.90 -6.06
C SER A 45 23.89 -2.78 -4.59
N TRP A 46 22.95 -2.98 -3.66
CA TRP A 46 23.19 -2.76 -2.22
C TRP A 46 24.36 -3.58 -1.67
N SER A 47 24.48 -4.83 -2.11
CA SER A 47 25.50 -5.74 -1.62
C SER A 47 26.89 -5.38 -2.18
N ASN A 48 27.01 -5.26 -3.50
CA ASN A 48 28.29 -5.06 -4.16
C ASN A 48 28.70 -3.57 -4.25
N GLY A 49 27.71 -2.66 -4.25
CA GLY A 49 27.95 -1.24 -4.40
C GLY A 49 28.26 -0.49 -3.11
N VAL A 50 27.66 -0.86 -1.98
CA VAL A 50 27.81 -0.11 -0.74
C VAL A 50 28.18 -1.03 0.43
N ALA A 51 27.35 -2.05 0.72
CA ALA A 51 27.50 -2.83 1.95
C ALA A 51 28.83 -3.57 2.01
N ARG A 52 29.27 -4.24 0.94
CA ARG A 52 30.54 -4.99 0.94
C ARG A 52 31.74 -4.09 1.13
N MET A 53 31.78 -2.92 0.51
CA MET A 53 32.87 -1.98 0.64
C MET A 53 33.02 -1.50 2.10
N ILE A 54 31.90 -1.18 2.75
CA ILE A 54 31.91 -0.79 4.18
C ILE A 54 32.28 -1.98 5.08
N ILE A 55 31.79 -3.20 4.77
CA ILE A 55 32.13 -4.40 5.54
C ILE A 55 33.63 -4.74 5.44
N GLU A 56 34.22 -4.61 4.27
CA GLU A 56 35.65 -4.83 4.04
C GLU A 56 36.51 -3.81 4.83
N GLU A 57 36.04 -2.58 4.90
CA GLU A 57 36.76 -1.49 5.60
C GLU A 57 36.61 -1.55 7.12
N GLN A 58 35.38 -1.84 7.60
CA GLN A 58 35.03 -1.71 9.01
C GLN A 58 34.77 -3.04 9.75
N GLY A 59 34.66 -4.12 8.99
CA GLY A 59 34.44 -5.44 9.54
C GLY A 59 33.00 -5.92 9.48
N TRP A 60 32.82 -7.19 9.78
CA TRP A 60 31.56 -7.92 9.63
C TRP A 60 30.38 -7.35 10.44
N TRP A 61 30.61 -6.60 11.49
CA TRP A 61 29.54 -5.98 12.29
C TRP A 61 28.73 -4.96 11.49
N ALA A 62 29.31 -4.34 10.47
CA ALA A 62 28.60 -3.45 9.58
C ALA A 62 27.50 -4.18 8.80
N ALA A 63 27.65 -5.48 8.55
CA ALA A 63 26.61 -6.29 7.93
C ALA A 63 25.31 -6.31 8.74
N ILE A 64 25.42 -6.32 10.09
CA ILE A 64 24.25 -6.30 10.98
C ILE A 64 23.44 -5.02 10.75
N PHE A 65 24.12 -3.87 10.62
CA PHE A 65 23.45 -2.60 10.32
C PHE A 65 22.66 -2.67 9.02
N PHE A 66 23.26 -3.14 7.95
CA PHE A 66 22.57 -3.23 6.64
C PHE A 66 21.44 -4.23 6.65
N ILE A 67 21.62 -5.40 7.27
CA ILE A 67 20.58 -6.43 7.36
C ILE A 67 19.38 -5.91 8.17
N THR A 68 19.62 -5.30 9.34
CA THR A 68 18.55 -4.74 10.17
C THR A 68 17.82 -3.59 9.46
N TYR A 69 18.54 -2.77 8.70
CA TYR A 69 17.94 -1.74 7.87
C TYR A 69 17.02 -2.33 6.80
N ILE A 70 17.50 -3.31 6.03
CA ILE A 70 16.72 -3.96 4.97
C ILE A 70 15.47 -4.63 5.54
N ILE A 71 15.59 -5.36 6.65
CA ILE A 71 14.44 -6.00 7.31
C ILE A 71 13.43 -4.94 7.76
N SER A 72 13.89 -3.86 8.42
CA SER A 72 13.02 -2.79 8.92
C SER A 72 12.27 -2.06 7.81
N THR A 73 12.95 -1.74 6.71
CA THR A 73 12.35 -1.06 5.57
C THR A 73 11.42 -1.97 4.78
N SER A 74 11.79 -3.23 4.57
CA SER A 74 10.96 -4.24 3.90
C SER A 74 9.66 -4.49 4.66
N PHE A 75 9.74 -4.62 5.99
CA PHE A 75 8.57 -4.79 6.84
C PHE A 75 7.65 -3.56 6.80
N THR A 76 8.23 -2.36 6.87
CA THR A 76 7.48 -1.11 6.77
C THR A 76 6.80 -0.95 5.41
N PHE A 77 7.50 -1.30 4.32
CA PHE A 77 6.97 -1.26 2.97
C PHE A 77 5.82 -2.25 2.79
N LEU A 78 5.99 -3.49 3.27
CA LEU A 78 4.95 -4.52 3.20
C LEU A 78 3.70 -4.11 3.97
N ASN A 79 3.82 -3.55 5.17
CA ASN A 79 2.70 -3.06 5.95
C ASN A 79 1.96 -1.91 5.24
N MET A 80 2.68 -0.99 4.60
CA MET A 80 2.09 0.08 3.80
C MET A 80 1.34 -0.49 2.59
N PHE A 81 1.94 -1.47 1.90
CA PHE A 81 1.31 -2.14 0.75
C PHE A 81 0.02 -2.84 1.15
N ILE A 82 0.03 -3.63 2.24
CA ILE A 82 -1.15 -4.33 2.75
C ILE A 82 -2.25 -3.33 3.10
N ALA A 83 -1.92 -2.22 3.79
CA ALA A 83 -2.91 -1.21 4.17
C ALA A 83 -3.58 -0.57 2.95
N VAL A 84 -2.82 -0.20 1.92
CA VAL A 84 -3.35 0.35 0.67
C VAL A 84 -4.20 -0.69 -0.06
N PHE A 85 -3.72 -1.91 -0.18
CA PHE A 85 -4.42 -2.99 -0.87
C PHE A 85 -5.75 -3.32 -0.19
N THR A 86 -5.76 -3.46 1.15
CA THR A 86 -6.98 -3.76 1.91
C THR A 86 -8.02 -2.64 1.77
N ASN A 87 -7.60 -1.37 1.83
CA ASN A 87 -8.50 -0.24 1.64
C ASN A 87 -9.11 -0.21 0.22
N THR A 88 -8.32 -0.56 -0.79
CA THR A 88 -8.79 -0.61 -2.17
C THR A 88 -9.80 -1.75 -2.37
N MET A 89 -9.55 -2.93 -1.80
CA MET A 89 -10.49 -4.07 -1.86
C MET A 89 -11.80 -3.74 -1.14
N ALA A 90 -11.74 -3.15 0.05
CA ALA A 90 -12.94 -2.73 0.79
C ALA A 90 -13.78 -1.69 0.03
N ALA A 91 -13.15 -0.80 -0.73
CA ALA A 91 -13.86 0.17 -1.56
C ALA A 91 -14.59 -0.49 -2.74
N ILE A 92 -14.00 -1.52 -3.35
CA ILE A 92 -14.62 -2.29 -4.44
C ILE A 92 -15.82 -3.08 -3.91
N ASP A 93 -15.69 -3.73 -2.75
CA ASP A 93 -16.77 -4.51 -2.15
C ASP A 93 -18.01 -3.63 -1.85
N ILE A 94 -17.81 -2.40 -1.38
CA ILE A 94 -18.92 -1.44 -1.13
C ILE A 94 -19.60 -1.03 -2.44
N GLU A 95 -18.84 -0.79 -3.49
CA GLU A 95 -19.39 -0.41 -4.81
C GLU A 95 -20.23 -1.54 -5.42
N ASP A 96 -19.80 -2.79 -5.27
CA ASP A 96 -20.53 -3.97 -5.73
C ASP A 96 -21.84 -4.18 -4.95
N GLU A 97 -21.83 -4.01 -3.62
CA GLU A 97 -23.03 -4.09 -2.77
C GLU A 97 -24.05 -2.99 -3.13
N ASP A 98 -23.61 -1.77 -3.38
CA ASP A 98 -24.47 -0.66 -3.82
C ASP A 98 -25.11 -0.93 -5.19
N HIS A 99 -24.37 -1.50 -6.12
CA HIS A 99 -24.88 -1.90 -7.43
C HIS A 99 -25.91 -3.03 -7.35
N GLU A 100 -25.68 -4.04 -6.52
CA GLU A 100 -26.64 -5.11 -6.28
C GLU A 100 -27.93 -4.60 -5.60
N GLY A 101 -27.78 -3.74 -4.60
CA GLY A 101 -28.90 -3.09 -3.90
C GLY A 101 -29.76 -2.27 -4.86
N PHE A 102 -29.14 -1.45 -5.70
CA PHE A 102 -29.84 -0.66 -6.71
C PHE A 102 -30.55 -1.52 -7.76
N SER A 103 -29.94 -2.60 -8.23
CA SER A 103 -30.55 -3.56 -9.16
C SER A 103 -31.78 -4.25 -8.58
N ARG A 104 -31.77 -4.59 -7.29
CA ARG A 104 -32.94 -5.17 -6.60
C ARG A 104 -34.10 -4.18 -6.54
N ILE A 105 -33.83 -2.94 -6.13
CA ILE A 105 -34.85 -1.87 -6.05
C ILE A 105 -35.46 -1.60 -7.43
N LEU A 106 -34.64 -1.54 -8.48
CA LEU A 106 -35.14 -1.37 -9.85
C LEU A 106 -36.04 -2.53 -10.31
N THR A 107 -35.69 -3.76 -9.92
CA THR A 107 -36.50 -4.95 -10.29
C THR A 107 -37.83 -4.95 -9.55
N GLU A 108 -37.85 -4.58 -8.28
CA GLU A 108 -39.02 -4.48 -7.43
C GLU A 108 -39.99 -3.38 -7.94
N LEU A 109 -39.45 -2.18 -8.20
CA LEU A 109 -40.21 -1.08 -8.82
C LEU A 109 -40.83 -1.46 -10.17
N LYS A 110 -40.07 -2.18 -10.99
CA LYS A 110 -40.57 -2.64 -12.31
C LYS A 110 -41.72 -3.65 -12.18
N ALA A 111 -41.64 -4.51 -11.14
CA ALA A 111 -42.73 -5.45 -10.83
C ALA A 111 -43.99 -4.71 -10.35
N GLU A 112 -43.87 -3.75 -9.41
CA GLU A 112 -44.98 -2.94 -8.92
C GLU A 112 -45.66 -2.11 -10.05
N ILE A 113 -44.84 -1.50 -10.90
CA ILE A 113 -45.35 -0.77 -12.07
C ILE A 113 -46.10 -1.71 -13.04
N GLY A 114 -45.62 -2.94 -13.18
CA GLY A 114 -46.28 -3.99 -13.98
C GLY A 114 -47.66 -4.34 -13.42
N GLU A 115 -47.75 -4.56 -12.12
CA GLU A 115 -49.00 -4.88 -11.41
C GLU A 115 -50.01 -3.72 -11.48
N LEU A 116 -49.57 -2.50 -11.23
CA LEU A 116 -50.36 -1.28 -11.36
C LEU A 116 -50.93 -1.11 -12.80
N LYS A 117 -50.11 -1.40 -13.81
CA LYS A 117 -50.51 -1.32 -15.20
C LYS A 117 -51.56 -2.37 -15.56
N GLU A 118 -51.44 -3.57 -14.98
CA GLU A 118 -52.40 -4.64 -15.16
C GLU A 118 -53.78 -4.30 -14.51
N LEU A 119 -53.75 -3.79 -13.27
CA LEU A 119 -54.95 -3.30 -12.58
C LEU A 119 -55.64 -2.14 -13.31
N LEU A 120 -54.89 -1.25 -13.92
CA LEU A 120 -55.41 -0.15 -14.72
C LEU A 120 -56.00 -0.61 -16.07
N SER A 121 -55.47 -1.70 -16.65
CA SER A 121 -55.96 -2.25 -17.92
C SER A 121 -57.19 -3.15 -17.74
N HIS A 122 -57.33 -3.74 -16.54
CA HIS A 122 -58.46 -4.58 -16.16
C HIS A 122 -58.99 -4.16 -14.78
N PRO A 123 -59.77 -3.04 -14.69
CA PRO A 123 -60.29 -2.61 -13.38
C PRO A 123 -61.29 -3.66 -12.85
N PRO A 124 -61.06 -4.17 -11.61
CA PRO A 124 -61.99 -5.11 -11.01
C PRO A 124 -63.29 -4.37 -10.69
N GLY A 125 -64.32 -4.57 -11.44
CA GLY A 125 -65.67 -4.04 -11.08
C GLY A 125 -66.60 -3.59 -12.17
N ILE A 126 -66.35 -3.85 -13.46
CA ILE A 126 -67.30 -3.45 -14.54
C ILE A 126 -68.08 -4.64 -15.14
N GLU A 127 -67.94 -5.83 -14.53
CA GLU A 127 -68.59 -7.03 -15.16
C GLU A 127 -70.01 -7.34 -14.60
N ASN A 128 -70.59 -6.51 -13.72
CA ASN A 128 -71.93 -6.77 -13.18
C ASN A 128 -72.86 -5.53 -13.20
N ALA A 129 -72.96 -4.84 -14.32
CA ALA A 129 -73.94 -3.74 -14.48
C ALA A 129 -74.78 -3.83 -15.75
N GLU A 130 -75.06 -5.06 -16.26
CA GLU A 130 -76.05 -5.29 -17.27
C GLU A 130 -76.81 -6.61 -16.97
N GLU A 131 -77.81 -6.55 -16.04
CA GLU A 131 -79.03 -7.35 -16.03
C GLU A 131 -80.15 -6.52 -15.45
#